data_1df8b5eb3621c32827253eea404a5ac1
#
_entry.id   1df8b5eb3621c32827253eea404a5ac1
#
_cell.length_a   1.000
_cell.length_b   1.000
_cell.length_c   1.000
_cell.angle_alpha   90.00
_cell.angle_beta   90.00
_cell.angle_gamma   90.00
#
_symmetry.space_group_name_H-M   'P 1'
#
loop_
_entity.id
_entity.type
_entity.pdbx_description
1 polymer ?
#
loop_
_entity_poly.entity_id
_entity_poly.type
_entity_poly.pdbx_seq_one_letter_code
_entity_poly.pdbx_strand_id
1 'polypeptide(L)'
;MPTARLTILIAEDSAADRMLLSTIVSRQGHRVLAASNGLEALALFQQERPQLVLMDAMMPVMDGFEAARRIKECAGEALVPIIFLTSLTEGEALVRCLEAGGDDFLAKPYNRIILEAKIKAMDRLRRLQSTVLQQRDLIAKHNEHLLTEQRVAKAVFDKVAHSGCLSAANIRYMQSPYALFNGDLLLAAFKPSGGMHVFLGDFTGHGLPAAIGAMPLAEVFYGMTAKGYSMAEILPEMNSKLKRILPVGVFCCATMLNLSFQRRVVE
;
A
#
# COMPACT_ATOMS: atom_id res chain seq x y z
N MET A 1 15.32 26.52 10.57
CA MET A 1 15.64 25.23 11.21
C MET A 1 17.08 24.87 10.88
N PRO A 2 17.90 24.39 11.84
CA PRO A 2 19.26 23.98 11.54
C PRO A 2 19.23 22.90 10.47
N THR A 3 20.01 23.07 9.42
CA THR A 3 20.18 22.06 8.36
C THR A 3 20.82 20.82 8.99
N ALA A 4 20.21 19.66 8.84
CA ALA A 4 20.81 18.43 9.34
C ALA A 4 22.16 18.21 8.64
N ARG A 5 23.11 17.69 9.37
CA ARG A 5 24.42 17.34 8.85
C ARG A 5 24.29 16.21 7.83
N LEU A 6 24.69 16.48 6.59
CA LEU A 6 24.72 15.50 5.50
C LEU A 6 26.12 14.92 5.33
N THR A 7 26.23 13.72 4.78
CA THR A 7 27.44 13.20 4.16
C THR A 7 27.36 13.46 2.67
N ILE A 8 28.25 14.26 2.13
CA ILE A 8 28.28 14.68 0.72
C ILE A 8 29.54 14.11 0.07
N LEU A 9 29.37 13.37 -1.00
CA LEU A 9 30.46 12.88 -1.84
C LEU A 9 30.79 13.95 -2.88
N ILE A 10 32.05 14.29 -2.99
CA ILE A 10 32.60 15.22 -4.02
C ILE A 10 33.53 14.41 -4.91
N ALA A 11 33.20 14.30 -6.19
CA ALA A 11 34.03 13.68 -7.22
C ALA A 11 34.50 14.78 -8.16
N GLU A 12 35.79 15.07 -8.16
CA GLU A 12 36.42 16.15 -8.92
C GLU A 12 37.90 15.78 -9.12
N ASP A 13 38.40 15.79 -10.34
CA ASP A 13 39.79 15.40 -10.65
C ASP A 13 40.79 16.49 -10.29
N SER A 14 40.42 17.77 -10.42
CA SER A 14 41.24 18.91 -10.01
C SER A 14 41.39 18.96 -8.50
N ALA A 15 42.60 18.77 -7.99
CA ALA A 15 42.87 18.82 -6.54
C ALA A 15 42.53 20.19 -5.93
N ALA A 16 42.68 21.28 -6.68
CA ALA A 16 42.37 22.64 -6.23
C ALA A 16 40.83 22.82 -6.09
N ASP A 17 40.07 22.43 -7.11
CA ASP A 17 38.62 22.54 -7.10
C ASP A 17 37.97 21.59 -6.08
N ARG A 18 38.51 20.36 -5.95
CA ARG A 18 38.09 19.40 -4.92
C ARG A 18 38.31 19.95 -3.50
N MET A 19 39.45 20.62 -3.24
CA MET A 19 39.75 21.25 -1.95
C MET A 19 38.83 22.46 -1.69
N LEU A 20 38.56 23.27 -2.71
CA LEU A 20 37.66 24.42 -2.63
C LEU A 20 36.24 23.95 -2.26
N LEU A 21 35.69 23.00 -3.00
CA LEU A 21 34.36 22.44 -2.76
C LEU A 21 34.27 21.80 -1.37
N SER A 22 35.27 21.01 -0.98
CA SER A 22 35.36 20.40 0.35
C SER A 22 35.35 21.44 1.46
N THR A 23 36.03 22.54 1.27
CA THR A 23 36.05 23.67 2.23
C THR A 23 34.68 24.34 2.33
N ILE A 24 34.03 24.61 1.19
CA ILE A 24 32.69 25.24 1.13
C ILE A 24 31.67 24.35 1.87
N VAL A 25 31.64 23.05 1.53
CA VAL A 25 30.68 22.09 2.06
C VAL A 25 30.92 21.82 3.56
N SER A 26 32.17 21.69 3.99
CA SER A 26 32.52 21.51 5.41
C SER A 26 32.14 22.71 6.27
N ARG A 27 32.33 23.94 5.76
CA ARG A 27 31.90 25.18 6.47
C ARG A 27 30.38 25.28 6.66
N GLN A 28 29.60 24.56 5.86
CA GLN A 28 28.14 24.44 6.04
C GLN A 28 27.75 23.38 7.09
N GLY A 29 28.74 22.71 7.71
CA GLY A 29 28.51 21.70 8.74
C GLY A 29 28.32 20.28 8.20
N HIS A 30 28.50 20.03 6.89
CA HIS A 30 28.38 18.71 6.29
C HIS A 30 29.66 17.88 6.40
N ARG A 31 29.52 16.55 6.39
CA ARG A 31 30.65 15.61 6.26
C ARG A 31 31.00 15.47 4.78
N VAL A 32 32.26 15.57 4.43
CA VAL A 32 32.73 15.44 3.05
C VAL A 32 33.45 14.11 2.86
N LEU A 33 33.12 13.43 1.77
CA LEU A 33 33.89 12.35 1.18
C LEU A 33 34.45 12.88 -0.14
N ALA A 34 35.73 12.66 -0.43
CA ALA A 34 36.39 13.21 -1.60
C ALA A 34 36.95 12.09 -2.47
N ALA A 35 36.66 12.13 -3.77
CA ALA A 35 37.12 11.23 -4.80
C ALA A 35 37.80 12.03 -5.93
N SER A 36 38.79 11.45 -6.55
CA SER A 36 39.56 12.06 -7.64
C SER A 36 39.12 11.61 -9.05
N ASN A 37 38.20 10.66 -9.14
CA ASN A 37 37.64 10.11 -10.37
C ASN A 37 36.33 9.38 -10.08
N GLY A 38 35.60 9.00 -11.15
CA GLY A 38 34.31 8.33 -11.04
C GLY A 38 34.37 6.93 -10.40
N LEU A 39 35.45 6.19 -10.58
CA LEU A 39 35.61 4.85 -10.02
C LEU A 39 35.75 4.91 -8.51
N GLU A 40 36.60 5.83 -8.02
CA GLU A 40 36.77 6.10 -6.58
C GLU A 40 35.45 6.59 -5.95
N ALA A 41 34.74 7.48 -6.67
CA ALA A 41 33.44 7.97 -6.25
C ALA A 41 32.42 6.83 -6.06
N LEU A 42 32.36 5.90 -7.01
CA LEU A 42 31.48 4.74 -6.94
C LEU A 42 31.83 3.83 -5.74
N ALA A 43 33.12 3.58 -5.51
CA ALA A 43 33.58 2.78 -4.38
C ALA A 43 33.21 3.43 -3.02
N LEU A 44 33.45 4.73 -2.87
CA LEU A 44 33.07 5.50 -1.68
C LEU A 44 31.54 5.55 -1.51
N PHE A 45 30.78 5.65 -2.60
CA PHE A 45 29.33 5.60 -2.53
C PHE A 45 28.81 4.26 -1.98
N GLN A 46 29.36 3.15 -2.44
CA GLN A 46 28.98 1.82 -1.99
C GLN A 46 29.29 1.58 -0.49
N GLN A 47 30.41 2.10 -0.03
CA GLN A 47 30.87 1.94 1.37
C GLN A 47 30.11 2.86 2.35
N GLU A 48 30.01 4.14 2.01
CA GLU A 48 29.62 5.19 2.94
C GLU A 48 28.16 5.68 2.76
N ARG A 49 27.52 5.32 1.65
CA ARG A 49 26.13 5.69 1.32
C ARG A 49 25.84 7.18 1.57
N PRO A 50 26.54 8.11 0.89
CA PRO A 50 26.33 9.54 1.05
C PRO A 50 24.90 9.95 0.63
N GLN A 51 24.42 11.05 1.19
CA GLN A 51 23.07 11.56 0.95
C GLN A 51 22.97 12.51 -0.25
N LEU A 52 24.10 12.99 -0.77
CA LEU A 52 24.18 13.89 -1.92
C LEU A 52 25.54 13.71 -2.60
N VAL A 53 25.59 13.85 -3.91
CA VAL A 53 26.81 13.77 -4.71
C VAL A 53 27.01 15.08 -5.48
N LEU A 54 28.20 15.65 -5.41
CA LEU A 54 28.71 16.68 -6.32
C LEU A 54 29.67 15.98 -7.28
N MET A 55 29.39 16.00 -8.57
CA MET A 55 30.05 15.17 -9.58
C MET A 55 30.57 16.02 -10.71
N ASP A 56 31.88 16.08 -10.92
CA ASP A 56 32.40 16.64 -12.16
C ASP A 56 32.01 15.76 -13.35
N ALA A 57 31.55 16.38 -14.41
CA ALA A 57 31.15 15.69 -15.65
C ALA A 57 32.33 15.00 -16.32
N MET A 58 33.51 15.63 -16.31
CA MET A 58 34.68 15.19 -17.06
C MET A 58 35.83 14.83 -16.14
N MET A 59 36.02 13.54 -15.92
CA MET A 59 37.10 13.00 -15.06
C MET A 59 37.85 11.87 -15.77
N PRO A 60 39.14 11.63 -15.46
CA PRO A 60 39.89 10.49 -15.97
C PRO A 60 39.38 9.17 -15.37
N VAL A 61 39.76 8.04 -15.98
CA VAL A 61 39.45 6.67 -15.57
C VAL A 61 37.97 6.30 -15.78
N MET A 62 37.06 7.03 -15.14
CA MET A 62 35.61 6.94 -15.29
C MET A 62 35.05 8.35 -15.22
N ASP A 63 34.32 8.75 -16.27
CA ASP A 63 33.70 10.07 -16.31
C ASP A 63 32.50 10.17 -15.34
N GLY A 64 32.04 11.40 -15.10
CA GLY A 64 30.95 11.64 -14.17
C GLY A 64 29.61 11.10 -14.66
N PHE A 65 29.38 11.01 -15.97
CA PHE A 65 28.15 10.49 -16.53
C PHE A 65 27.99 8.99 -16.25
N GLU A 66 29.06 8.23 -16.46
CA GLU A 66 29.06 6.80 -16.18
C GLU A 66 28.99 6.53 -14.68
N ALA A 67 29.75 7.31 -13.88
CA ALA A 67 29.69 7.21 -12.41
C ALA A 67 28.28 7.50 -11.88
N ALA A 68 27.59 8.52 -12.40
CA ALA A 68 26.25 8.88 -12.02
C ALA A 68 25.24 7.76 -12.29
N ARG A 69 25.28 7.17 -13.50
CA ARG A 69 24.42 6.03 -13.85
C ARG A 69 24.58 4.88 -12.86
N ARG A 70 25.82 4.45 -12.59
CA ARG A 70 26.12 3.36 -11.66
C ARG A 70 25.73 3.67 -10.23
N ILE A 71 25.90 4.91 -9.79
CA ILE A 71 25.48 5.37 -8.47
C ILE A 71 23.96 5.28 -8.35
N LYS A 72 23.21 5.73 -9.36
CA LYS A 72 21.73 5.65 -9.36
C LYS A 72 21.24 4.19 -9.33
N GLU A 73 21.86 3.31 -10.10
CA GLU A 73 21.58 1.87 -10.05
C GLU A 73 21.83 1.28 -8.65
N CYS A 74 22.96 1.61 -8.04
CA CYS A 74 23.29 1.17 -6.68
C CYS A 74 22.40 1.78 -5.58
N ALA A 75 21.84 2.97 -5.81
CA ALA A 75 20.94 3.65 -4.86
C ALA A 75 19.55 2.99 -4.80
N GLY A 76 19.10 2.36 -5.91
CA GLY A 76 17.78 1.74 -6.00
C GLY A 76 16.64 2.74 -5.82
N GLU A 77 15.71 2.46 -4.90
CA GLU A 77 14.58 3.36 -4.61
C GLU A 77 14.96 4.61 -3.82
N ALA A 78 16.13 4.61 -3.19
CA ALA A 78 16.57 5.76 -2.41
C ALA A 78 17.01 6.91 -3.32
N LEU A 79 16.43 8.10 -3.12
CA LEU A 79 16.89 9.30 -3.82
C LEU A 79 18.24 9.74 -3.24
N VAL A 80 19.27 9.63 -4.06
CA VAL A 80 20.54 10.28 -3.83
C VAL A 80 20.74 11.34 -4.90
N PRO A 81 20.50 12.62 -4.60
CA PRO A 81 20.67 13.68 -5.58
C PRO A 81 22.12 13.80 -6.05
N ILE A 82 22.29 13.96 -7.37
CA ILE A 82 23.57 14.21 -8.03
C ILE A 82 23.51 15.58 -8.68
N ILE A 83 24.38 16.49 -8.23
CA ILE A 83 24.58 17.80 -8.83
C ILE A 83 25.83 17.72 -9.69
N PHE A 84 25.69 17.85 -11.00
CA PHE A 84 26.83 17.92 -11.87
C PHE A 84 27.55 19.26 -11.79
N LEU A 85 28.87 19.20 -11.74
CA LEU A 85 29.76 20.34 -11.78
C LEU A 85 30.36 20.38 -13.19
N THR A 86 30.15 21.46 -13.93
CA THR A 86 30.52 21.45 -15.33
C THR A 86 31.01 22.81 -15.83
N SER A 87 32.03 22.80 -16.68
CA SER A 87 32.43 23.95 -17.49
C SER A 87 31.63 24.05 -18.81
N LEU A 88 30.81 23.05 -19.10
CA LEU A 88 30.01 22.96 -20.32
C LEU A 88 28.80 23.89 -20.20
N THR A 89 28.69 24.83 -21.13
CA THR A 89 27.58 25.81 -21.17
C THR A 89 26.60 25.51 -22.32
N GLU A 90 26.89 24.52 -23.13
CA GLU A 90 26.06 24.14 -24.29
C GLU A 90 24.85 23.29 -23.86
N GLY A 91 23.69 23.54 -24.45
CA GLY A 91 22.44 22.87 -24.10
C GLY A 91 22.50 21.35 -24.19
N GLU A 92 23.23 20.80 -25.14
CA GLU A 92 23.43 19.35 -25.32
C GLU A 92 24.16 18.71 -24.14
N ALA A 93 25.12 19.42 -23.56
CA ALA A 93 25.84 18.90 -22.39
C ALA A 93 24.97 18.85 -21.12
N LEU A 94 24.05 19.81 -20.95
CA LEU A 94 23.08 19.82 -19.88
C LEU A 94 22.06 18.67 -20.01
N VAL A 95 21.62 18.38 -21.24
CA VAL A 95 20.77 17.21 -21.53
C VAL A 95 21.47 15.92 -21.11
N ARG A 96 22.76 15.76 -21.49
CA ARG A 96 23.55 14.59 -21.08
C ARG A 96 23.67 14.42 -19.58
N CYS A 97 23.81 15.51 -18.81
CA CYS A 97 23.82 15.46 -17.35
C CYS A 97 22.51 14.85 -16.79
N LEU A 98 21.37 15.31 -17.32
CA LEU A 98 20.05 14.81 -16.89
C LEU A 98 19.82 13.35 -17.30
N GLU A 99 20.16 13.00 -18.55
CA GLU A 99 20.06 11.62 -19.08
C GLU A 99 20.94 10.63 -18.32
N ALA A 100 22.08 11.09 -17.80
CA ALA A 100 22.95 10.28 -16.94
C ALA A 100 22.42 10.10 -15.51
N GLY A 101 21.25 10.66 -15.18
CA GLY A 101 20.66 10.58 -13.86
C GLY A 101 21.03 11.72 -12.89
N GLY A 102 21.60 12.81 -13.42
CA GLY A 102 21.79 14.03 -12.65
C GLY A 102 20.46 14.71 -12.32
N ASP A 103 20.35 15.21 -11.11
CA ASP A 103 19.14 15.90 -10.65
C ASP A 103 19.26 17.43 -10.83
N ASP A 104 20.50 17.94 -10.94
CA ASP A 104 20.79 19.35 -11.15
C ASP A 104 22.22 19.53 -11.68
N PHE A 105 22.59 20.77 -12.02
CA PHE A 105 23.95 21.11 -12.43
C PHE A 105 24.37 22.47 -11.88
N LEU A 106 25.69 22.70 -11.82
CA LEU A 106 26.31 23.95 -11.41
C LEU A 106 27.51 24.25 -12.31
N ALA A 107 27.47 25.41 -12.98
CA ALA A 107 28.55 25.86 -13.84
C ALA A 107 29.78 26.28 -13.03
N LYS A 108 30.98 25.96 -13.55
CA LYS A 108 32.27 26.48 -13.09
C LYS A 108 32.46 27.91 -13.67
N PRO A 109 33.01 28.90 -12.94
CA PRO A 109 33.48 28.83 -11.55
C PRO A 109 32.34 28.82 -10.54
N TYR A 110 32.52 28.11 -9.41
CA TYR A 110 31.46 27.88 -8.43
C TYR A 110 31.05 29.13 -7.66
N ASN A 111 29.78 29.49 -7.75
CA ASN A 111 29.19 30.45 -6.85
C ASN A 111 28.76 29.76 -5.55
N ARG A 112 29.40 30.13 -4.43
CA ARG A 112 29.11 29.54 -3.10
C ARG A 112 27.64 29.63 -2.71
N ILE A 113 26.98 30.79 -2.96
CA ILE A 113 25.58 31.00 -2.58
C ILE A 113 24.66 30.08 -3.38
N ILE A 114 24.94 29.92 -4.68
CA ILE A 114 24.15 29.03 -5.55
C ILE A 114 24.35 27.57 -5.14
N LEU A 115 25.59 27.13 -4.87
CA LEU A 115 25.88 25.78 -4.41
C LEU A 115 25.15 25.45 -3.12
N GLU A 116 25.19 26.37 -2.13
CA GLU A 116 24.48 26.20 -0.87
C GLU A 116 22.97 26.11 -1.07
N ALA A 117 22.38 26.93 -1.92
CA ALA A 117 20.96 26.89 -2.21
C ALA A 117 20.56 25.58 -2.88
N LYS A 118 21.37 25.06 -3.84
CA LYS A 118 21.14 23.80 -4.53
C LYS A 118 21.23 22.60 -3.56
N ILE A 119 22.25 22.55 -2.70
CA ILE A 119 22.37 21.51 -1.67
C ILE A 119 21.13 21.48 -0.77
N LYS A 120 20.67 22.65 -0.29
CA LYS A 120 19.45 22.75 0.53
C LYS A 120 18.19 22.29 -0.21
N ALA A 121 18.06 22.64 -1.48
CA ALA A 121 16.93 22.23 -2.30
C ALA A 121 16.91 20.70 -2.51
N MET A 122 18.07 20.12 -2.81
CA MET A 122 18.21 18.68 -3.02
C MET A 122 17.99 17.88 -1.72
N ASP A 123 18.50 18.36 -0.56
CA ASP A 123 18.21 17.71 0.71
C ASP A 123 16.71 17.75 1.07
N ARG A 124 16.02 18.84 0.77
CA ARG A 124 14.57 18.92 0.95
C ARG A 124 13.85 17.90 0.08
N LEU A 125 14.22 17.79 -1.20
CA LEU A 125 13.62 16.80 -2.13
C LEU A 125 13.85 15.37 -1.64
N ARG A 126 15.09 15.04 -1.24
CA ARG A 126 15.45 13.73 -0.68
C ARG A 126 14.61 13.37 0.55
N ARG A 127 14.43 14.32 1.48
CA ARG A 127 13.60 14.10 2.68
C ARG A 127 12.15 13.89 2.36
N LEU A 128 11.59 14.66 1.42
CA LEU A 128 10.20 14.48 0.99
C LEU A 128 9.99 13.09 0.40
N GLN A 129 10.88 12.63 -0.48
CA GLN A 129 10.78 11.28 -1.03
C GLN A 129 10.92 10.20 0.05
N SER A 130 11.88 10.33 0.97
CA SER A 130 12.04 9.39 2.08
C SER A 130 10.75 9.30 2.93
N THR A 131 10.11 10.44 3.19
CA THR A 131 8.83 10.47 3.91
C THR A 131 7.72 9.75 3.13
N VAL A 132 7.62 9.96 1.81
CA VAL A 132 6.64 9.29 0.95
C VAL A 132 6.84 7.77 0.96
N LEU A 133 8.08 7.29 0.83
CA LEU A 133 8.39 5.87 0.88
C LEU A 133 8.02 5.26 2.24
N GLN A 134 8.37 5.92 3.34
CA GLN A 134 8.00 5.46 4.68
C GLN A 134 6.48 5.39 4.88
N GLN A 135 5.74 6.39 4.39
CA GLN A 135 4.28 6.39 4.45
C GLN A 135 3.67 5.27 3.60
N ARG A 136 4.21 5.04 2.38
CA ARG A 136 3.80 3.92 1.51
C ARG A 136 3.95 2.58 2.24
N ASP A 137 5.11 2.34 2.85
CA ASP A 137 5.39 1.08 3.54
C ASP A 137 4.54 0.89 4.79
N LEU A 138 4.26 1.98 5.52
CA LEU A 138 3.35 1.95 6.66
C LEU A 138 1.91 1.62 6.23
N ILE A 139 1.42 2.26 5.16
CA ILE A 139 0.09 1.99 4.61
C ILE A 139 -0.01 0.53 4.12
N ALA A 140 1.02 0.03 3.43
CA ALA A 140 1.05 -1.36 2.96
C ALA A 140 0.94 -2.36 4.13
N LYS A 141 1.72 -2.17 5.20
CA LYS A 141 1.65 -2.99 6.41
C LYS A 141 0.29 -2.91 7.10
N HIS A 142 -0.29 -1.72 7.17
CA HIS A 142 -1.61 -1.53 7.80
C HIS A 142 -2.71 -2.23 7.01
N ASN A 143 -2.68 -2.12 5.68
CA ASN A 143 -3.61 -2.82 4.80
C ASN A 143 -3.49 -4.35 4.91
N GLU A 144 -2.28 -4.90 4.99
CA GLU A 144 -2.05 -6.33 5.19
C GLU A 144 -2.65 -6.82 6.52
N HIS A 145 -2.45 -6.04 7.60
CA HIS A 145 -3.04 -6.34 8.90
C HIS A 145 -4.58 -6.35 8.86
N LEU A 146 -5.19 -5.30 8.28
CA LEU A 146 -6.64 -5.21 8.11
C LEU A 146 -7.21 -6.38 7.30
N LEU A 147 -6.55 -6.77 6.21
CA LEU A 147 -6.97 -7.91 5.40
C LEU A 147 -6.91 -9.22 6.19
N THR A 148 -5.91 -9.38 7.06
CA THR A 148 -5.78 -10.56 7.91
C THR A 148 -6.91 -10.62 8.95
N GLU A 149 -7.22 -9.51 9.61
CA GLU A 149 -8.35 -9.43 10.55
C GLU A 149 -9.69 -9.74 9.86
N GLN A 150 -9.91 -9.17 8.66
CA GLN A 150 -11.12 -9.43 7.88
C GLN A 150 -11.23 -10.90 7.47
N ARG A 151 -10.13 -11.58 7.12
CA ARG A 151 -10.14 -13.01 6.79
C ARG A 151 -10.54 -13.87 7.99
N VAL A 152 -10.03 -13.55 9.18
CA VAL A 152 -10.42 -14.25 10.41
C VAL A 152 -11.91 -14.05 10.69
N ALA A 153 -12.39 -12.82 10.62
CA ALA A 153 -13.80 -12.49 10.80
C ALA A 153 -14.69 -13.24 9.79
N LYS A 154 -14.25 -13.32 8.51
CA LYS A 154 -14.96 -14.08 7.48
C LYS A 154 -14.99 -15.57 7.78
N ALA A 155 -13.91 -16.16 8.24
CA ALA A 155 -13.88 -17.58 8.58
C ALA A 155 -14.86 -17.93 9.72
N VAL A 156 -15.03 -17.03 10.70
CA VAL A 156 -16.05 -17.18 11.76
C VAL A 156 -17.46 -17.03 11.20
N PHE A 157 -17.67 -15.99 10.39
CA PHE A 157 -18.94 -15.73 9.72
C PHE A 157 -19.41 -16.93 8.87
N ASP A 158 -18.52 -17.45 8.02
CA ASP A 158 -18.84 -18.59 7.13
C ASP A 158 -19.25 -19.84 7.93
N LYS A 159 -18.63 -20.10 9.07
CA LYS A 159 -19.02 -21.21 9.95
C LYS A 159 -20.43 -21.07 10.53
N VAL A 160 -20.84 -19.84 10.85
CA VAL A 160 -22.18 -19.59 11.40
C VAL A 160 -23.22 -19.52 10.30
N ALA A 161 -22.97 -18.72 9.26
CA ALA A 161 -23.90 -18.50 8.16
C ALA A 161 -24.15 -19.77 7.33
N HIS A 162 -23.14 -20.62 7.16
CA HIS A 162 -23.24 -21.84 6.36
C HIS A 162 -23.28 -23.13 7.18
N SER A 163 -23.78 -23.08 8.41
CA SER A 163 -23.89 -24.26 9.30
C SER A 163 -25.03 -25.23 8.90
N GLY A 164 -25.84 -24.89 7.90
CA GLY A 164 -26.99 -25.66 7.46
C GLY A 164 -26.71 -26.69 6.36
N CYS A 165 -27.75 -27.03 5.58
CA CYS A 165 -27.71 -28.09 4.57
C CYS A 165 -27.46 -27.59 3.14
N LEU A 166 -26.79 -26.46 2.94
CA LEU A 166 -26.47 -25.91 1.60
C LEU A 166 -25.63 -26.86 0.74
N SER A 167 -24.85 -27.73 1.37
CA SER A 167 -24.02 -28.76 0.70
C SER A 167 -24.79 -30.03 0.33
N ALA A 168 -26.11 -30.09 0.60
CA ALA A 168 -26.91 -31.26 0.27
C ALA A 168 -26.99 -31.49 -1.26
N ALA A 169 -27.01 -32.76 -1.69
CA ALA A 169 -26.95 -33.14 -3.09
C ALA A 169 -28.08 -32.59 -3.97
N ASN A 170 -29.21 -32.25 -3.35
CA ASN A 170 -30.40 -31.69 -4.00
C ASN A 170 -30.42 -30.16 -4.05
N ILE A 171 -29.38 -29.48 -3.54
CA ILE A 171 -29.22 -28.01 -3.58
C ILE A 171 -28.10 -27.67 -4.55
N ARG A 172 -28.39 -26.74 -5.47
CA ARG A 172 -27.37 -26.07 -6.28
C ARG A 172 -27.59 -24.59 -6.19
N TYR A 173 -26.56 -23.84 -5.82
CA TYR A 173 -26.61 -22.40 -5.75
C TYR A 173 -25.33 -21.80 -6.31
N MET A 174 -25.38 -20.55 -6.71
CA MET A 174 -24.24 -19.75 -7.12
C MET A 174 -24.31 -18.42 -6.38
N GLN A 175 -23.24 -18.05 -5.75
CA GLN A 175 -23.07 -16.77 -5.08
C GLN A 175 -21.79 -16.12 -5.61
N SER A 176 -21.92 -14.90 -6.16
CA SER A 176 -20.79 -14.15 -6.68
C SER A 176 -20.47 -12.99 -5.74
N PRO A 177 -19.42 -13.12 -4.91
CA PRO A 177 -19.09 -12.08 -3.95
C PRO A 177 -18.50 -10.85 -4.64
N TYR A 178 -19.07 -9.67 -4.37
CA TYR A 178 -18.50 -8.39 -4.77
C TYR A 178 -17.37 -7.94 -3.84
N ALA A 179 -17.42 -8.34 -2.57
CA ALA A 179 -16.44 -8.01 -1.54
C ALA A 179 -16.16 -9.23 -0.64
N LEU A 180 -15.26 -9.10 0.31
CA LEU A 180 -14.94 -10.17 1.26
C LEU A 180 -16.19 -10.58 2.08
N PHE A 181 -17.04 -9.60 2.43
CA PHE A 181 -18.37 -9.81 3.00
C PHE A 181 -19.42 -9.24 2.06
N ASN A 182 -20.44 -10.03 1.76
CA ASN A 182 -21.61 -9.61 0.97
C ASN A 182 -22.76 -9.21 1.89
N GLY A 183 -23.69 -8.40 1.34
CA GLY A 183 -25.02 -8.22 1.90
C GLY A 183 -25.93 -9.43 1.72
N ASP A 184 -25.66 -10.24 0.70
CA ASP A 184 -26.44 -11.42 0.37
C ASP A 184 -26.20 -12.58 1.34
N LEU A 185 -27.30 -13.16 1.84
CA LEU A 185 -27.31 -14.28 2.75
C LEU A 185 -28.20 -15.40 2.21
N LEU A 186 -27.64 -16.59 2.08
CA LEU A 186 -28.36 -17.79 1.73
C LEU A 186 -28.26 -18.81 2.87
N LEU A 187 -29.41 -19.22 3.42
CA LEU A 187 -29.50 -20.23 4.48
C LEU A 187 -30.43 -21.37 4.02
N ALA A 188 -30.10 -22.61 4.40
CA ALA A 188 -30.97 -23.75 4.19
C ALA A 188 -30.87 -24.71 5.37
N ALA A 189 -32.00 -25.23 5.85
CA ALA A 189 -32.05 -26.17 6.94
C ALA A 189 -33.18 -27.21 6.75
N PHE A 190 -32.88 -28.48 7.06
CA PHE A 190 -33.90 -29.53 7.09
C PHE A 190 -34.82 -29.36 8.29
N LYS A 191 -36.10 -29.65 8.08
CA LYS A 191 -37.14 -29.68 9.11
C LYS A 191 -37.25 -31.08 9.74
N PRO A 192 -37.56 -31.19 11.04
CA PRO A 192 -37.83 -32.50 11.65
C PRO A 192 -39.02 -33.26 11.00
N SER A 193 -40.00 -32.52 10.47
CA SER A 193 -41.18 -33.09 9.77
C SER A 193 -40.93 -33.57 8.34
N GLY A 194 -39.69 -33.51 7.84
CA GLY A 194 -39.31 -33.74 6.45
C GLY A 194 -39.49 -32.50 5.57
N GLY A 195 -38.60 -32.30 4.63
CA GLY A 195 -38.49 -31.09 3.83
C GLY A 195 -37.47 -30.11 4.37
N MET A 196 -37.46 -28.86 3.85
CA MET A 196 -36.51 -27.85 4.27
C MET A 196 -37.07 -26.43 4.21
N HIS A 197 -36.48 -25.57 5.01
CA HIS A 197 -36.61 -24.14 4.83
C HIS A 197 -35.36 -23.60 4.09
N VAL A 198 -35.60 -22.68 3.15
CA VAL A 198 -34.55 -21.90 2.48
C VAL A 198 -34.83 -20.43 2.69
N PHE A 199 -33.81 -19.66 3.02
CA PHE A 199 -33.89 -18.22 3.24
C PHE A 199 -32.88 -17.51 2.35
N LEU A 200 -33.37 -16.52 1.61
CA LEU A 200 -32.58 -15.59 0.81
C LEU A 200 -32.75 -14.21 1.42
N GLY A 201 -31.69 -13.59 1.84
CA GLY A 201 -31.68 -12.24 2.38
C GLY A 201 -30.67 -11.36 1.69
N ASP A 202 -31.02 -10.08 1.54
CA ASP A 202 -30.13 -9.05 1.01
C ASP A 202 -30.14 -7.87 1.98
N PHE A 203 -28.99 -7.65 2.62
CA PHE A 203 -28.77 -6.53 3.53
C PHE A 203 -28.36 -5.28 2.77
N THR A 204 -28.88 -4.13 3.20
CA THR A 204 -28.51 -2.83 2.67
C THR A 204 -27.00 -2.61 2.76
N GLY A 205 -26.34 -2.37 1.60
CA GLY A 205 -24.92 -2.12 1.48
C GLY A 205 -24.08 -3.40 1.38
N HIS A 206 -22.77 -3.26 1.57
CA HIS A 206 -21.81 -4.36 1.44
C HIS A 206 -20.74 -4.28 2.53
N GLY A 207 -19.95 -5.33 2.63
CA GLY A 207 -18.86 -5.40 3.59
C GLY A 207 -19.30 -5.84 4.98
N LEU A 208 -18.42 -5.61 5.97
CA LEU A 208 -18.62 -6.08 7.34
C LEU A 208 -19.93 -5.59 8.01
N PRO A 209 -20.38 -4.33 7.83
CA PRO A 209 -21.65 -3.88 8.43
C PRO A 209 -22.87 -4.68 7.98
N ALA A 210 -22.93 -5.05 6.71
CA ALA A 210 -24.00 -5.90 6.18
C ALA A 210 -23.94 -7.33 6.73
N ALA A 211 -22.73 -7.89 6.87
CA ALA A 211 -22.50 -9.23 7.41
C ALA A 211 -22.85 -9.38 8.90
N ILE A 212 -22.70 -8.32 9.72
CA ILE A 212 -22.99 -8.36 11.16
C ILE A 212 -24.45 -8.76 11.41
N GLY A 213 -25.39 -8.28 10.60
CA GLY A 213 -26.80 -8.63 10.72
C GLY A 213 -27.10 -10.09 10.39
N ALA A 214 -26.32 -10.71 9.53
CA ALA A 214 -26.54 -12.06 9.04
C ALA A 214 -26.31 -13.14 10.12
N MET A 215 -25.35 -12.96 11.02
CA MET A 215 -25.07 -13.96 12.06
C MET A 215 -26.23 -14.20 13.03
N PRO A 216 -26.82 -13.17 13.69
CA PRO A 216 -27.99 -13.35 14.54
C PRO A 216 -29.21 -13.87 13.80
N LEU A 217 -29.32 -13.53 12.50
CA LEU A 217 -30.40 -14.00 11.65
C LEU A 217 -30.26 -15.48 11.33
N ALA A 218 -29.05 -15.95 11.02
CA ALA A 218 -28.74 -17.36 10.83
C ALA A 218 -29.00 -18.18 12.11
N GLU A 219 -28.62 -17.66 13.29
CA GLU A 219 -28.91 -18.29 14.59
C GLU A 219 -30.40 -18.53 14.81
N VAL A 220 -31.25 -17.51 14.58
CA VAL A 220 -32.72 -17.63 14.71
C VAL A 220 -33.25 -18.62 13.67
N PHE A 221 -32.84 -18.50 12.42
CA PHE A 221 -33.29 -19.37 11.34
C PHE A 221 -33.00 -20.85 11.61
N TYR A 222 -31.74 -21.18 11.92
CA TYR A 222 -31.35 -22.57 12.18
C TYR A 222 -31.97 -23.11 13.47
N GLY A 223 -31.95 -22.32 14.53
CA GLY A 223 -32.49 -22.74 15.84
C GLY A 223 -34.00 -23.00 15.80
N MET A 224 -34.79 -22.16 15.14
CA MET A 224 -36.25 -22.34 15.05
C MET A 224 -36.60 -23.42 14.03
N THR A 225 -35.92 -23.50 12.88
CA THR A 225 -36.14 -24.57 11.89
C THR A 225 -35.87 -25.96 12.48
N ALA A 226 -34.80 -26.13 13.27
CA ALA A 226 -34.49 -27.38 13.95
C ALA A 226 -35.56 -27.81 14.99
N LYS A 227 -36.26 -26.84 15.55
CA LYS A 227 -37.40 -27.09 16.49
C LYS A 227 -38.73 -27.29 15.77
N GLY A 228 -38.77 -27.19 14.44
CA GLY A 228 -39.98 -27.44 13.63
C GLY A 228 -40.96 -26.28 13.52
N TYR A 229 -40.56 -25.03 13.89
CA TYR A 229 -41.40 -23.85 13.72
C TYR A 229 -41.70 -23.58 12.24
N SER A 230 -42.88 -23.01 11.99
CA SER A 230 -43.34 -22.59 10.64
C SER A 230 -42.68 -21.28 10.21
N MET A 231 -42.71 -20.98 8.89
CA MET A 231 -42.24 -19.69 8.37
C MET A 231 -42.96 -18.50 9.02
N ALA A 232 -44.27 -18.63 9.31
CA ALA A 232 -45.08 -17.59 9.95
C ALA A 232 -44.59 -17.25 11.38
N GLU A 233 -43.93 -18.17 12.03
CA GLU A 233 -43.33 -17.98 13.35
C GLU A 233 -41.89 -17.50 13.26
N ILE A 234 -41.11 -18.02 12.31
CA ILE A 234 -39.70 -17.69 12.14
C ILE A 234 -39.48 -16.23 11.69
N LEU A 235 -40.21 -15.79 10.66
CA LEU A 235 -40.01 -14.47 10.04
C LEU A 235 -40.25 -13.30 11.02
N PRO A 236 -41.32 -13.30 11.84
CA PRO A 236 -41.49 -12.25 12.85
C PRO A 236 -40.36 -12.19 13.90
N GLU A 237 -39.84 -13.33 14.32
CA GLU A 237 -38.75 -13.40 15.28
C GLU A 237 -37.44 -12.87 14.67
N MET A 238 -37.14 -13.26 13.42
CA MET A 238 -36.01 -12.71 12.66
C MET A 238 -36.11 -11.19 12.52
N ASN A 239 -37.27 -10.68 12.16
CA ASN A 239 -37.52 -9.24 12.03
C ASN A 239 -37.38 -8.51 13.39
N SER A 240 -37.91 -9.09 14.47
CA SER A 240 -37.75 -8.55 15.82
C SER A 240 -36.28 -8.49 16.26
N LYS A 241 -35.51 -9.54 15.97
CA LYS A 241 -34.09 -9.59 16.24
C LYS A 241 -33.31 -8.50 15.47
N LEU A 242 -33.58 -8.36 14.15
CA LEU A 242 -32.93 -7.35 13.32
C LEU A 242 -33.25 -5.92 13.76
N LYS A 243 -34.50 -5.61 14.10
CA LYS A 243 -34.91 -4.29 14.61
C LYS A 243 -34.15 -3.86 15.88
N ARG A 244 -33.70 -4.81 16.70
CA ARG A 244 -32.95 -4.52 17.93
C ARG A 244 -31.48 -4.27 17.70
N ILE A 245 -30.90 -4.84 16.63
CA ILE A 245 -29.43 -4.86 16.44
C ILE A 245 -28.97 -3.99 15.28
N LEU A 246 -29.80 -3.78 14.24
CA LEU A 246 -29.41 -3.00 13.09
C LEU A 246 -29.54 -1.49 13.34
N PRO A 247 -28.58 -0.69 12.89
CA PRO A 247 -28.68 0.75 12.90
C PRO A 247 -29.87 1.24 12.03
N VAL A 248 -30.34 2.45 12.31
CA VAL A 248 -31.38 3.11 11.50
C VAL A 248 -30.91 3.23 10.04
N GLY A 249 -31.76 2.81 9.10
CA GLY A 249 -31.45 2.83 7.67
C GLY A 249 -30.79 1.55 7.12
N VAL A 250 -30.43 0.61 7.99
CA VAL A 250 -29.97 -0.73 7.58
C VAL A 250 -31.11 -1.73 7.74
N PHE A 251 -31.42 -2.44 6.66
CA PHE A 251 -32.47 -3.45 6.63
C PHE A 251 -32.06 -4.64 5.76
N CYS A 252 -32.83 -5.71 5.82
CA CYS A 252 -32.69 -6.91 5.01
C CYS A 252 -33.98 -7.15 4.23
N CYS A 253 -33.88 -7.13 2.89
CA CYS A 253 -34.92 -7.66 2.04
C CYS A 253 -34.80 -9.17 2.02
N ALA A 254 -35.91 -9.92 2.20
CA ALA A 254 -35.81 -11.35 2.35
C ALA A 254 -36.96 -12.11 1.71
N THR A 255 -36.64 -13.32 1.25
CA THR A 255 -37.59 -14.33 0.81
C THR A 255 -37.28 -15.62 1.55
N MET A 256 -38.35 -16.26 2.06
CA MET A 256 -38.25 -17.59 2.68
C MET A 256 -39.11 -18.58 1.97
N LEU A 257 -38.59 -19.77 1.72
CA LEU A 257 -39.26 -20.85 1.03
C LEU A 257 -39.42 -22.05 1.97
N ASN A 258 -40.58 -22.68 1.92
CA ASN A 258 -40.88 -23.93 2.61
C ASN A 258 -41.05 -25.06 1.59
N LEU A 259 -40.09 -25.97 1.54
CA LEU A 259 -40.14 -27.14 0.66
C LEU A 259 -40.63 -28.35 1.42
N SER A 260 -41.69 -28.98 0.92
CA SER A 260 -42.20 -30.27 1.42
C SER A 260 -41.84 -31.38 0.45
N PHE A 261 -40.95 -32.27 0.82
CA PHE A 261 -40.54 -33.39 -0.03
C PHE A 261 -41.64 -34.44 -0.16
N GLN A 262 -42.46 -34.59 0.88
CA GLN A 262 -43.59 -35.53 0.84
C GLN A 262 -44.70 -35.08 -0.08
N ARG A 263 -45.06 -33.78 0.01
CA ARG A 263 -46.15 -33.19 -0.80
C ARG A 263 -45.70 -32.72 -2.18
N ARG A 264 -44.39 -32.64 -2.42
CA ARG A 264 -43.78 -32.07 -3.64
C ARG A 264 -44.24 -30.63 -3.90
N VAL A 265 -44.37 -29.83 -2.84
CA VAL A 265 -44.88 -28.45 -2.90
C VAL A 265 -43.78 -27.51 -2.37
N VAL A 266 -43.73 -26.33 -2.98
CA VAL A 266 -42.95 -25.16 -2.54
C VAL A 266 -43.97 -24.07 -2.16
N GLU A 267 -43.89 -23.59 -0.92
CA GLU A 267 -44.71 -22.49 -0.39
C GLU A 267 -43.85 -21.27 -0.16
#